data_a4ddc1fe50cb78baa88cc8f4bba5c27d
#
_entry.id   a4ddc1fe50cb78baa88cc8f4bba5c27d
#
_cell.length_a   1.000
_cell.length_b   1.000
_cell.length_c   1.000
_cell.angle_alpha   90.00
_cell.angle_beta   90.00
_cell.angle_gamma   90.00
#
_symmetry.space_group_name_H-M   'P 1'
#
loop_
_entity.id
_entity.type
_entity.pdbx_description
1 polymer ?
#
loop_
_entity_poly.entity_id
_entity_poly.type
_entity_poly.pdbx_seq_one_letter_code
_entity_poly.pdbx_strand_id
1 'polypeptide(L)'
;MKKINRTYIMGAVCLVLSAFIAWQTTTIPERLVSNEPGPKMFPFIAAGGIAVFAILSMIFDAPKEAKEESKPYLDKAGWVRMGIIMAEAVLFTIGMEFIGFWITAMVGTFVFLWTLKGEKKVNLIVAILFSVGLASLGYFGFTRGFVIPLPKGVLWETLGIPMP
;
A
#
# COMPACT_ATOMS: atom_id res chain seq x y z
N MET A 1 -17.84 3.75 32.82
CA MET A 1 -17.67 4.45 31.53
C MET A 1 -17.59 3.38 30.44
N LYS A 2 -18.47 3.43 29.43
CA LYS A 2 -18.42 2.46 28.30
C LYS A 2 -17.10 2.68 27.55
N LYS A 3 -16.25 1.64 27.52
CA LYS A 3 -14.97 1.67 26.82
C LYS A 3 -15.25 1.88 25.33
N ILE A 4 -14.80 2.98 24.76
CA ILE A 4 -14.96 3.25 23.33
C ILE A 4 -14.09 2.24 22.58
N ASN A 5 -14.71 1.41 21.76
CA ASN A 5 -14.02 0.42 20.96
C ASN A 5 -13.25 1.11 19.84
N ARG A 6 -11.94 0.94 19.81
CA ARG A 6 -11.03 1.62 18.86
C ARG A 6 -11.31 1.20 17.43
N THR A 7 -11.69 -0.04 17.21
CA THR A 7 -12.03 -0.56 15.87
C THR A 7 -13.22 0.21 15.28
N TYR A 8 -14.24 0.58 16.09
CA TYR A 8 -15.34 1.41 15.58
C TYR A 8 -14.88 2.82 15.21
N ILE A 9 -13.98 3.42 16.01
CA ILE A 9 -13.44 4.76 15.69
C ILE A 9 -12.65 4.70 14.38
N MET A 10 -11.74 3.74 14.25
CA MET A 10 -10.93 3.58 13.05
C MET A 10 -11.79 3.26 11.83
N GLY A 11 -12.78 2.40 11.97
CA GLY A 11 -13.73 2.10 10.91
C GLY A 11 -14.52 3.34 10.46
N ALA A 12 -14.99 4.15 11.42
CA ALA A 12 -15.68 5.40 11.10
C ALA A 12 -14.77 6.40 10.37
N VAL A 13 -13.51 6.55 10.81
CA VAL A 13 -12.51 7.40 10.12
C VAL A 13 -12.27 6.91 8.70
N CYS A 14 -12.12 5.60 8.50
CA CYS A 14 -11.93 5.01 7.17
C CYS A 14 -13.16 5.22 6.28
N LEU A 15 -14.38 5.13 6.81
CA LEU A 15 -15.62 5.40 6.06
C LEU A 15 -15.71 6.86 5.64
N VAL A 16 -15.37 7.81 6.53
CA VAL A 16 -15.32 9.23 6.20
C VAL A 16 -14.28 9.50 5.11
N LEU A 17 -13.09 8.89 5.23
CA LEU A 17 -12.05 9.00 4.22
C LEU A 17 -12.50 8.43 2.87
N SER A 18 -13.13 7.26 2.86
CA SER A 18 -13.70 6.64 1.65
C SER A 18 -14.73 7.55 0.98
N ALA A 19 -15.66 8.10 1.76
CA ALA A 19 -16.67 9.03 1.26
C ALA A 19 -16.03 10.30 0.68
N PHE A 20 -15.00 10.84 1.35
CA PHE A 20 -14.24 11.98 0.86
C PHE A 20 -13.53 11.70 -0.47
N ILE A 21 -12.84 10.55 -0.58
CA ILE A 21 -12.19 10.11 -1.83
C ILE A 21 -13.23 9.96 -2.94
N ALA A 22 -14.36 9.30 -2.68
CA ALA A 22 -15.42 9.13 -3.65
C ALA A 22 -15.98 10.48 -4.12
N TRP A 23 -16.21 11.41 -3.18
CA TRP A 23 -16.68 12.76 -3.51
C TRP A 23 -15.66 13.51 -4.37
N GLN A 24 -14.38 13.55 -3.96
CA GLN A 24 -13.32 14.19 -4.75
C GLN A 24 -13.16 13.56 -6.14
N THR A 25 -13.37 12.27 -6.27
CA THR A 25 -13.31 11.57 -7.56
C THR A 25 -14.37 12.08 -8.53
N THR A 26 -15.53 12.54 -8.06
CA THR A 26 -16.56 13.10 -8.94
C THR A 26 -16.11 14.38 -9.64
N THR A 27 -15.20 15.14 -9.04
CA THR A 27 -14.68 16.42 -9.57
C THR A 27 -13.59 16.23 -10.63
N ILE A 28 -13.04 15.01 -10.79
CA ILE A 28 -12.02 14.73 -11.80
C ILE A 28 -12.64 14.87 -13.21
N PRO A 29 -12.07 15.69 -14.10
CA PRO A 29 -12.58 15.83 -15.46
C PRO A 29 -12.39 14.52 -16.24
N GLU A 30 -13.45 14.09 -16.95
CA GLU A 30 -13.40 12.93 -17.84
C GLU A 30 -12.72 13.33 -19.14
N ARG A 31 -11.55 12.78 -19.39
CA ARG A 31 -10.96 12.74 -20.73
C ARG A 31 -11.22 11.35 -21.29
N LEU A 32 -12.25 11.25 -22.12
CA LEU A 32 -12.57 10.01 -22.83
C LEU A 32 -11.51 9.77 -23.90
N VAL A 33 -10.49 9.01 -23.54
CA VAL A 33 -9.60 8.38 -24.52
C VAL A 33 -10.20 7.00 -24.80
N SER A 34 -10.46 6.72 -26.07
CA SER A 34 -11.06 5.46 -26.50
C SER A 34 -10.21 4.28 -26.04
N ASN A 35 -10.82 3.30 -25.35
CA ASN A 35 -10.24 2.06 -24.82
C ASN A 35 -9.38 2.17 -23.52
N GLU A 36 -9.38 3.30 -22.81
CA GLU A 36 -8.72 3.37 -21.49
C GLU A 36 -9.75 3.44 -20.36
N PRO A 37 -9.49 2.77 -19.23
CA PRO A 37 -10.29 2.98 -18.03
C PRO A 37 -10.15 4.44 -17.60
N GLY A 38 -11.26 5.15 -17.49
CA GLY A 38 -11.27 6.57 -17.16
C GLY A 38 -10.56 6.86 -15.82
N PRO A 39 -10.04 8.08 -15.63
CA PRO A 39 -9.23 8.46 -14.46
C PRO A 39 -10.00 8.34 -13.13
N LYS A 40 -11.33 8.27 -13.16
CA LYS A 40 -12.19 8.08 -11.98
C LYS A 40 -12.24 6.64 -11.48
N MET A 41 -11.94 5.65 -12.33
CA MET A 41 -12.14 4.23 -11.99
C MET A 41 -11.28 3.81 -10.80
N PHE A 42 -9.99 4.11 -10.80
CA PHE A 42 -9.07 3.74 -9.73
C PHE A 42 -9.45 4.32 -8.36
N PRO A 43 -9.70 5.63 -8.25
CA PRO A 43 -10.13 6.22 -6.98
C PRO A 43 -11.46 5.65 -6.47
N PHE A 44 -12.42 5.35 -7.35
CA PHE A 44 -13.68 4.72 -6.94
C PHE A 44 -13.49 3.29 -6.42
N ILE A 45 -12.64 2.49 -7.10
CA ILE A 45 -12.30 1.14 -6.61
C ILE A 45 -11.60 1.22 -5.26
N ALA A 46 -10.66 2.15 -5.09
CA ALA A 46 -9.96 2.36 -3.82
C ALA A 46 -10.92 2.78 -2.70
N ALA A 47 -11.79 3.76 -2.97
CA ALA A 47 -12.81 4.19 -2.01
C ALA A 47 -13.74 3.04 -1.63
N GLY A 48 -14.25 2.30 -2.63
CA GLY A 48 -15.09 1.12 -2.40
C GLY A 48 -14.40 0.06 -1.56
N GLY A 49 -13.14 -0.25 -1.86
CA GLY A 49 -12.34 -1.19 -1.09
C GLY A 49 -12.17 -0.74 0.37
N ILE A 50 -11.81 0.52 0.61
CA ILE A 50 -11.68 1.08 1.97
C ILE A 50 -13.00 0.96 2.72
N ALA A 51 -14.14 1.31 2.10
CA ALA A 51 -15.46 1.21 2.72
C ALA A 51 -15.82 -0.23 3.10
N VAL A 52 -15.64 -1.17 2.17
CA VAL A 52 -15.94 -2.59 2.40
C VAL A 52 -15.09 -3.13 3.55
N PHE A 53 -13.78 -2.94 3.51
CA PHE A 53 -12.90 -3.45 4.58
C PHE A 53 -13.13 -2.76 5.92
N ALA A 54 -13.47 -1.47 5.96
CA ALA A 54 -13.84 -0.78 7.17
C ALA A 54 -15.11 -1.40 7.80
N ILE A 55 -16.14 -1.64 6.99
CA ILE A 55 -17.38 -2.27 7.45
C ILE A 55 -17.11 -3.70 7.94
N LEU A 56 -16.36 -4.51 7.20
CA LEU A 56 -16.01 -5.87 7.61
C LEU A 56 -15.23 -5.87 8.93
N SER A 57 -14.26 -4.99 9.09
CA SER A 57 -13.52 -4.85 10.35
C SER A 57 -14.44 -4.44 11.51
N MET A 58 -15.38 -3.52 11.31
CA MET A 58 -16.36 -3.15 12.34
C MET A 58 -17.28 -4.31 12.72
N ILE A 59 -17.62 -5.18 11.77
CA ILE A 59 -18.50 -6.33 12.03
C ILE A 59 -17.75 -7.48 12.72
N PHE A 60 -16.54 -7.82 12.23
CA PHE A 60 -15.83 -9.03 12.64
C PHE A 60 -14.81 -8.79 13.75
N ASP A 61 -14.12 -7.64 13.76
CA ASP A 61 -13.02 -7.39 14.68
C ASP A 61 -13.44 -6.57 15.91
N ALA A 62 -14.35 -5.61 15.75
CA ALA A 62 -14.81 -4.83 16.88
C ALA A 62 -15.43 -5.64 18.03
N PRO A 63 -16.22 -6.72 17.78
CA PRO A 63 -16.72 -7.57 18.86
C PRO A 63 -15.60 -8.37 19.56
N LYS A 64 -14.51 -8.71 18.87
CA LYS A 64 -13.36 -9.41 19.45
C LYS A 64 -12.57 -8.47 20.35
N GLU A 65 -12.27 -7.25 19.88
CA GLU A 65 -11.57 -6.23 20.66
C GLU A 65 -12.32 -5.89 21.97
N ALA A 66 -13.65 -5.88 21.93
CA ALA A 66 -14.45 -5.61 23.12
C ALA A 66 -14.27 -6.65 24.23
N LYS A 67 -13.81 -7.86 23.91
CA LYS A 67 -13.57 -8.98 24.84
C LYS A 67 -12.13 -9.04 25.34
N GLU A 68 -11.20 -8.33 24.68
CA GLU A 68 -9.78 -8.35 25.06
C GLU A 68 -9.47 -7.28 26.11
N GLU A 69 -8.49 -7.59 26.97
CA GLU A 69 -7.95 -6.61 27.90
C GLU A 69 -7.23 -5.48 27.13
N SER A 70 -7.41 -4.25 27.60
CA SER A 70 -6.84 -3.06 26.96
C SER A 70 -5.32 -3.04 27.08
N LYS A 71 -4.65 -3.67 26.13
CA LYS A 71 -3.19 -3.50 25.95
C LYS A 71 -2.90 -2.16 25.26
N PRO A 72 -1.74 -1.51 25.55
CA PRO A 72 -1.35 -0.34 24.78
C PRO A 72 -1.25 -0.71 23.30
N TYR A 73 -1.74 0.17 22.43
CA TYR A 73 -1.83 -0.09 20.97
C TYR A 73 -0.46 -0.36 20.35
N LEU A 74 0.57 0.33 20.84
CA LEU A 74 1.97 0.16 20.45
C LEU A 74 2.83 0.14 21.73
N ASP A 75 3.67 -0.87 21.86
CA ASP A 75 4.78 -0.90 22.79
C ASP A 75 5.98 -0.12 22.18
N LYS A 76 7.08 -0.01 22.91
CA LYS A 76 8.29 0.67 22.42
C LYS A 76 8.81 0.04 21.12
N ALA A 77 8.75 -1.28 21.00
CA ALA A 77 9.18 -1.99 19.79
C ALA A 77 8.25 -1.69 18.61
N GLY A 78 6.96 -1.54 18.85
CA GLY A 78 5.99 -1.13 17.84
C GLY A 78 6.24 0.28 17.29
N TRP A 79 6.58 1.23 18.15
CA TRP A 79 6.95 2.59 17.73
C TRP A 79 8.23 2.61 16.88
N VAL A 80 9.24 1.81 17.26
CA VAL A 80 10.46 1.67 16.46
C VAL A 80 10.15 1.06 15.09
N ARG A 81 9.34 0.00 15.02
CA ARG A 81 8.92 -0.60 13.75
C ARG A 81 8.18 0.39 12.87
N MET A 82 7.28 1.18 13.45
CA MET A 82 6.55 2.23 12.73
C MET A 82 7.52 3.27 12.14
N GLY A 83 8.52 3.71 12.92
CA GLY A 83 9.56 4.61 12.43
C GLY A 83 10.38 4.02 11.28
N ILE A 84 10.73 2.73 11.36
CA ILE A 84 11.45 2.02 10.28
C ILE A 84 10.58 1.96 9.02
N ILE A 85 9.31 1.61 9.12
CA ILE A 85 8.38 1.55 7.98
C ILE A 85 8.23 2.92 7.32
N MET A 86 8.15 4.00 8.11
CA MET A 86 8.09 5.35 7.57
C MET A 86 9.39 5.71 6.82
N ALA A 87 10.55 5.35 7.36
CA ALA A 87 11.83 5.54 6.68
C ALA A 87 11.91 4.71 5.39
N GLU A 88 11.47 3.45 5.42
CA GLU A 88 11.39 2.58 4.24
C GLU A 88 10.50 3.20 3.15
N ALA A 89 9.35 3.79 3.51
CA ALA A 89 8.46 4.45 2.56
C ALA A 89 9.13 5.66 1.88
N VAL A 90 9.87 6.47 2.64
CA VAL A 90 10.64 7.60 2.09
C VAL A 90 11.75 7.09 1.16
N LEU A 91 12.53 6.10 1.59
CA LEU A 91 13.60 5.50 0.79
C LEU A 91 13.04 4.83 -0.48
N PHE A 92 11.87 4.21 -0.40
CA PHE A 92 11.18 3.64 -1.55
C PHE A 92 10.84 4.73 -2.58
N THR A 93 10.31 5.87 -2.13
CA THR A 93 9.96 6.99 -3.02
C THR A 93 11.21 7.55 -3.72
N ILE A 94 12.29 7.75 -2.97
CA ILE A 94 13.57 8.20 -3.52
C ILE A 94 14.14 7.15 -4.48
N GLY A 95 14.11 5.88 -4.09
CA GLY A 95 14.59 4.77 -4.92
C GLY A 95 13.84 4.66 -6.25
N MET A 96 12.54 4.92 -6.27
CA MET A 96 11.74 4.91 -7.50
C MET A 96 12.22 5.95 -8.52
N GLU A 97 12.62 7.14 -8.05
CA GLU A 97 13.14 8.20 -8.91
C GLU A 97 14.53 7.87 -9.44
N PHE A 98 15.44 7.41 -8.57
CA PHE A 98 16.84 7.17 -8.94
C PHE A 98 17.08 5.82 -9.64
N ILE A 99 16.52 4.73 -9.11
CA ILE A 99 16.80 3.34 -9.55
C ILE A 99 15.67 2.81 -10.45
N GLY A 100 14.49 3.44 -10.39
CA GLY A 100 13.31 3.02 -11.13
C GLY A 100 12.41 2.06 -10.34
N PHE A 101 11.17 1.96 -10.81
CA PHE A 101 10.10 1.24 -10.11
C PHE A 101 10.42 -0.24 -9.87
N TRP A 102 10.84 -0.97 -10.90
CA TRP A 102 10.94 -2.42 -10.83
C TRP A 102 11.95 -2.91 -9.79
N ILE A 103 13.17 -2.36 -9.82
CA ILE A 103 14.23 -2.74 -8.88
C ILE A 103 13.89 -2.26 -7.48
N THR A 104 13.42 -1.02 -7.35
CA THR A 104 13.02 -0.47 -6.06
C THR A 104 11.87 -1.26 -5.44
N ALA A 105 10.90 -1.71 -6.25
CA ALA A 105 9.80 -2.55 -5.77
C ALA A 105 10.29 -3.93 -5.29
N MET A 106 11.26 -4.56 -5.97
CA MET A 106 11.85 -5.83 -5.51
C MET A 106 12.55 -5.65 -4.15
N VAL A 107 13.45 -4.68 -4.07
CA VAL A 107 14.24 -4.44 -2.85
C VAL A 107 13.34 -3.95 -1.72
N GLY A 108 12.47 -2.99 -2.00
CA GLY A 108 11.53 -2.43 -1.00
C GLY A 108 10.58 -3.48 -0.45
N THR A 109 10.00 -4.34 -1.30
CA THR A 109 9.14 -5.44 -0.84
C THR A 109 9.91 -6.42 0.03
N PHE A 110 11.16 -6.76 -0.34
CA PHE A 110 11.99 -7.65 0.45
C PHE A 110 12.32 -7.06 1.83
N VAL A 111 12.74 -5.79 1.87
CA VAL A 111 13.07 -5.09 3.14
C VAL A 111 11.82 -4.97 4.02
N PHE A 112 10.68 -4.61 3.43
CA PHE A 112 9.40 -4.52 4.12
C PHE A 112 8.96 -5.86 4.74
N LEU A 113 9.07 -6.96 3.98
CA LEU A 113 8.82 -8.30 4.51
C LEU A 113 9.74 -8.63 5.68
N TRP A 114 11.02 -8.23 5.58
CA TRP A 114 12.01 -8.50 6.63
C TRP A 114 11.74 -7.71 7.89
N THR A 115 11.29 -6.47 7.75
CA THR A 115 10.88 -5.61 8.88
C THR A 115 9.62 -6.14 9.56
N LEU A 116 8.64 -6.59 8.77
CA LEU A 116 7.37 -7.07 9.30
C LEU A 116 7.41 -8.49 9.87
N LYS A 117 8.36 -9.33 9.45
CA LYS A 117 8.42 -10.73 9.94
C LYS A 117 8.56 -10.82 11.47
N GLY A 118 9.14 -9.80 12.12
CA GLY A 118 9.43 -9.81 13.56
C GLY A 118 10.30 -11.01 13.95
N GLU A 119 9.88 -11.78 14.95
CA GLU A 119 10.58 -12.99 15.43
C GLU A 119 10.26 -14.26 14.63
N LYS A 120 9.33 -14.18 13.67
CA LYS A 120 8.96 -15.34 12.87
C LYS A 120 10.07 -15.71 11.88
N LYS A 121 10.33 -17.02 11.77
CA LYS A 121 11.27 -17.54 10.76
C LYS A 121 10.60 -17.48 9.39
N VAL A 122 11.12 -16.62 8.52
CA VAL A 122 10.71 -16.56 7.11
C VAL A 122 11.82 -17.17 6.27
N ASN A 123 11.46 -18.07 5.37
CA ASN A 123 12.42 -18.65 4.43
C ASN A 123 12.90 -17.56 3.47
N LEU A 124 14.22 -17.36 3.41
CA LEU A 124 14.85 -16.33 2.58
C LEU A 124 14.49 -16.49 1.09
N ILE A 125 14.51 -17.73 0.59
CA ILE A 125 14.20 -18.02 -0.82
C ILE A 125 12.75 -17.63 -1.13
N VAL A 126 11.81 -17.96 -0.24
CA VAL A 126 10.40 -17.60 -0.41
C VAL A 126 10.23 -16.09 -0.39
N ALA A 127 10.92 -15.37 0.50
CA ALA A 127 10.85 -13.90 0.56
C ALA A 127 11.38 -13.25 -0.73
N ILE A 128 12.49 -13.75 -1.28
CA ILE A 128 13.06 -13.26 -2.54
C ILE A 128 12.09 -13.55 -3.71
N LEU A 129 11.62 -14.78 -3.84
CA LEU A 129 10.68 -15.14 -4.91
C LEU A 129 9.39 -14.34 -4.85
N PHE A 130 8.87 -14.12 -3.65
CA PHE A 130 7.67 -13.30 -3.44
C PHE A 130 7.92 -11.84 -3.84
N SER A 131 9.05 -11.26 -3.45
CA SER A 131 9.38 -9.87 -3.76
C SER A 131 9.58 -9.66 -5.26
N VAL A 132 10.29 -10.57 -5.93
CA VAL A 132 10.47 -10.54 -7.39
C VAL A 132 9.13 -10.75 -8.11
N GLY A 133 8.33 -11.71 -7.67
CA GLY A 133 7.02 -12.00 -8.25
C GLY A 133 6.07 -10.83 -8.13
N LEU A 134 5.95 -10.24 -6.94
CA LEU A 134 5.06 -9.11 -6.69
C LEU A 134 5.50 -7.84 -7.45
N ALA A 135 6.79 -7.54 -7.45
CA ALA A 135 7.33 -6.40 -8.19
C ALA A 135 7.14 -6.56 -9.70
N SER A 136 7.35 -7.77 -10.23
CA SER A 136 7.15 -8.07 -11.65
C SER A 136 5.66 -8.02 -12.03
N LEU A 137 4.79 -8.57 -11.20
CA LEU A 137 3.35 -8.50 -11.39
C LEU A 137 2.88 -7.04 -11.43
N GLY A 138 3.34 -6.23 -10.49
CA GLY A 138 3.04 -4.79 -10.47
C GLY A 138 3.57 -4.10 -11.72
N TYR A 139 4.85 -4.28 -12.04
CA TYR A 139 5.47 -3.62 -13.19
C TYR A 139 4.76 -3.98 -14.52
N PHE A 140 4.59 -5.26 -14.81
CA PHE A 140 3.93 -5.69 -16.04
C PHE A 140 2.43 -5.40 -16.05
N GLY A 141 1.78 -5.45 -14.88
CA GLY A 141 0.38 -5.07 -14.74
C GLY A 141 0.15 -3.61 -15.09
N PHE A 142 0.97 -2.70 -14.57
CA PHE A 142 0.84 -1.27 -14.88
C PHE A 142 1.31 -0.94 -16.29
N THR A 143 2.44 -1.47 -16.75
CA THR A 143 2.98 -1.11 -18.06
C THR A 143 2.24 -1.75 -19.23
N ARG A 144 1.85 -3.01 -19.12
CA ARG A 144 1.15 -3.74 -20.19
C ARG A 144 -0.37 -3.81 -19.99
N GLY A 145 -0.84 -3.91 -18.76
CA GLY A 145 -2.28 -4.01 -18.46
C GLY A 145 -2.97 -2.65 -18.51
N PHE A 146 -2.38 -1.64 -17.89
CA PHE A 146 -2.97 -0.30 -17.83
C PHE A 146 -2.30 0.72 -18.74
N VAL A 147 -1.22 0.33 -19.45
CA VAL A 147 -0.44 1.23 -20.33
C VAL A 147 0.07 2.48 -19.60
N ILE A 148 0.32 2.36 -18.28
CA ILE A 148 0.83 3.45 -17.46
C ILE A 148 2.36 3.39 -17.45
N PRO A 149 3.07 4.42 -17.93
CA PRO A 149 4.52 4.45 -17.86
C PRO A 149 4.98 4.57 -16.41
N LEU A 150 5.83 3.65 -15.96
CA LEU A 150 6.44 3.68 -14.64
C LEU A 150 7.83 4.33 -14.70
N PRO A 151 8.32 4.93 -13.60
CA PRO A 151 9.65 5.53 -13.56
C PRO A 151 10.73 4.50 -13.90
N LYS A 152 11.54 4.82 -14.90
CA LYS A 152 12.66 3.96 -15.33
C LYS A 152 13.89 4.13 -14.46
N GLY A 153 14.01 5.26 -13.76
CA GLY A 153 15.14 5.62 -12.91
C GLY A 153 16.18 6.47 -13.65
N VAL A 154 16.51 7.62 -13.09
CA VAL A 154 17.48 8.58 -13.65
C VAL A 154 18.87 7.94 -13.82
N LEU A 155 19.25 7.02 -12.94
CA LEU A 155 20.55 6.33 -13.01
C LEU A 155 20.76 5.59 -14.34
N TRP A 156 19.73 4.92 -14.83
CA TRP A 156 19.84 4.12 -16.06
C TRP A 156 19.85 4.99 -17.32
N GLU A 157 19.10 6.11 -17.27
CA GLU A 157 19.13 7.10 -18.35
C GLU A 157 20.53 7.72 -18.49
N THR A 158 21.16 8.05 -17.35
CA THR A 158 22.52 8.61 -17.36
C THR A 158 23.60 7.60 -17.79
N LEU A 159 23.38 6.31 -17.52
CA LEU A 159 24.29 5.23 -17.94
C LEU A 159 24.02 4.73 -19.37
N GLY A 160 22.95 5.21 -20.03
CA GLY A 160 22.57 4.78 -21.38
C GLY A 160 22.11 3.31 -21.45
N ILE A 161 21.69 2.73 -20.33
CA ILE A 161 21.23 1.33 -20.24
C ILE A 161 19.71 1.30 -20.45
N PRO A 162 19.21 0.66 -21.51
CA PRO A 162 17.77 0.53 -21.74
C PRO A 162 17.18 -0.41 -20.68
N MET A 163 16.37 0.13 -19.78
CA MET A 163 15.54 -0.66 -18.87
C MET A 163 14.20 -0.98 -19.53
N PRO A 164 13.65 -2.18 -19.27
CA PRO A 164 12.37 -2.61 -19.85
C PRO A 164 11.20 -1.73 -19.47
#